data_9e7df0fae812a73d6948940f9ef7643c
#
_entry.id   9e7df0fae812a73d6948940f9ef7643c
#
_cell.length_a   1.000
_cell.length_b   1.000
_cell.length_c   1.000
_cell.angle_alpha   90.00
_cell.angle_beta   90.00
_cell.angle_gamma   90.00
#
_symmetry.space_group_name_H-M   'P 1'
#
loop_
_entity.id
_entity.type
_entity.pdbx_description
1 polymer ?
#
loop_
_entity_poly.entity_id
_entity_poly.type
_entity_poly.pdbx_seq_one_letter_code
_entity_poly.pdbx_strand_id
1 'polypeptide(L)'
;ITNKKKYLNMINTFQKQEIDEILDVLGDNLSITENQYNAAVKSYQAVGAWLTNDDSELSRYKPVVSPQGSFIIGTTIQSINPEDDIDLDVVCELNGKRPNWTQQDIKELVGEQLRKHKKYESILDEEGRRCWTLKYRENGNQNEKYHMDILPAVNTKGYSIILEKVYSNLKDQSYEDLVLSITDNERIPEYSTSTEPLEWLQSNPFGYAKWFMNIADNIKGQ
;
A
#
# COMPACT_ATOMS: atom_id res chain seq x y z
N ILE A 1 10.40 -30.33 -10.70
CA ILE A 1 10.43 -29.59 -11.99
C ILE A 1 9.89 -30.50 -13.12
N THR A 2 10.09 -31.82 -13.05
CA THR A 2 9.73 -32.77 -14.13
C THR A 2 8.23 -33.04 -14.29
N ASN A 3 7.43 -32.87 -13.23
CA ASN A 3 5.98 -33.17 -13.30
C ASN A 3 5.15 -32.03 -13.92
N LYS A 4 5.53 -30.76 -13.74
CA LYS A 4 4.79 -29.61 -14.33
C LYS A 4 4.82 -29.63 -15.87
N LYS A 5 5.94 -29.98 -16.49
CA LYS A 5 6.04 -30.08 -17.95
C LYS A 5 5.17 -31.17 -18.54
N LYS A 6 4.89 -32.25 -17.78
CA LYS A 6 4.08 -33.37 -18.27
C LYS A 6 2.59 -33.03 -18.37
N TYR A 7 2.07 -32.15 -17.51
CA TYR A 7 0.67 -31.74 -17.56
C TYR A 7 0.41 -30.65 -18.61
N LEU A 8 1.38 -29.75 -18.87
CA LEU A 8 1.24 -28.74 -19.94
C LEU A 8 1.12 -29.33 -21.33
N ASN A 9 1.73 -30.51 -21.58
CA ASN A 9 1.62 -31.21 -22.86
C ASN A 9 0.30 -31.97 -23.07
N MET A 10 -0.61 -31.99 -22.11
CA MET A 10 -1.92 -32.63 -22.19
C MET A 10 -3.04 -31.72 -22.66
N ILE A 11 -2.81 -30.40 -22.67
CA ILE A 11 -3.80 -29.39 -23.09
C ILE A 11 -3.55 -29.09 -24.57
N ASN A 12 -4.55 -29.34 -25.41
CA ASN A 12 -4.47 -29.00 -26.84
C ASN A 12 -4.67 -27.47 -27.03
N THR A 13 -4.37 -26.97 -28.22
CA THR A 13 -4.44 -25.53 -28.55
C THR A 13 -5.83 -24.95 -28.33
N PHE A 14 -6.89 -25.69 -28.62
CA PHE A 14 -8.27 -25.27 -28.42
C PHE A 14 -8.59 -25.11 -26.92
N GLN A 15 -8.22 -26.10 -26.10
CA GLN A 15 -8.41 -26.03 -24.66
C GLN A 15 -7.59 -24.90 -24.01
N LYS A 16 -6.41 -24.63 -24.55
CA LYS A 16 -5.62 -23.48 -24.09
C LYS A 16 -6.34 -22.17 -24.37
N GLN A 17 -6.86 -22.01 -25.57
CA GLN A 17 -7.61 -20.81 -25.94
C GLN A 17 -8.86 -20.61 -25.09
N GLU A 18 -9.65 -21.69 -24.84
CA GLU A 18 -10.83 -21.63 -23.96
C GLU A 18 -10.45 -21.23 -22.53
N ILE A 19 -9.32 -21.75 -22.00
CA ILE A 19 -8.84 -21.38 -20.66
C ILE A 19 -8.41 -19.92 -20.64
N ASP A 20 -7.68 -19.45 -21.65
CA ASP A 20 -7.24 -18.06 -21.74
C ASP A 20 -8.47 -17.12 -21.79
N GLU A 21 -9.50 -17.43 -22.58
CA GLU A 21 -10.75 -16.66 -22.64
C GLU A 21 -11.49 -16.63 -21.28
N ILE A 22 -11.55 -17.76 -20.56
CA ILE A 22 -12.13 -17.82 -19.22
C ILE A 22 -11.35 -16.98 -18.23
N LEU A 23 -10.02 -17.01 -18.27
CA LEU A 23 -9.17 -16.22 -17.39
C LEU A 23 -9.29 -14.72 -17.66
N ASP A 24 -9.38 -14.33 -18.92
CA ASP A 24 -9.60 -12.92 -19.31
C ASP A 24 -10.93 -12.41 -18.76
N VAL A 25 -12.04 -13.14 -19.03
CA VAL A 25 -13.37 -12.79 -18.50
C VAL A 25 -13.40 -12.75 -16.98
N LEU A 26 -12.72 -13.70 -16.32
CA LEU A 26 -12.61 -13.71 -14.86
C LEU A 26 -11.83 -12.50 -14.35
N GLY A 27 -10.71 -12.18 -14.98
CA GLY A 27 -9.89 -11.02 -14.65
C GLY A 27 -10.67 -9.71 -14.77
N ASP A 28 -11.39 -9.52 -15.88
CA ASP A 28 -12.21 -8.34 -16.12
C ASP A 28 -13.33 -8.19 -15.08
N ASN A 29 -14.00 -9.31 -14.73
CA ASN A 29 -15.09 -9.30 -13.75
C ASN A 29 -14.62 -9.10 -12.30
N LEU A 30 -13.40 -9.50 -11.97
CA LEU A 30 -12.84 -9.32 -10.64
C LEU A 30 -12.14 -7.98 -10.45
N SER A 31 -11.69 -7.33 -11.52
CA SER A 31 -10.97 -6.06 -11.43
C SER A 31 -11.84 -4.94 -10.90
N ILE A 32 -11.26 -4.05 -10.09
CA ILE A 32 -11.94 -2.83 -9.68
C ILE A 32 -12.23 -1.95 -10.89
N THR A 33 -13.37 -1.25 -10.87
CA THR A 33 -13.73 -0.32 -11.95
C THR A 33 -12.82 0.90 -11.97
N GLU A 34 -12.73 1.56 -13.14
CA GLU A 34 -12.00 2.82 -13.27
C GLU A 34 -12.50 3.89 -12.27
N ASN A 35 -13.80 3.94 -12.00
CA ASN A 35 -14.36 4.87 -11.03
C ASN A 35 -13.90 4.56 -9.61
N GLN A 36 -13.86 3.29 -9.20
CA GLN A 36 -13.34 2.86 -7.91
C GLN A 36 -11.85 3.18 -7.79
N TYR A 37 -11.06 2.88 -8.82
CA TYR A 37 -9.65 3.22 -8.87
C TYR A 37 -9.43 4.72 -8.70
N ASN A 38 -10.13 5.55 -9.49
CA ASN A 38 -10.00 7.00 -9.44
C ASN A 38 -10.45 7.59 -8.08
N ALA A 39 -11.49 7.04 -7.47
CA ALA A 39 -11.93 7.42 -6.14
C ALA A 39 -10.86 7.11 -5.07
N ALA A 40 -10.26 5.92 -5.12
CA ALA A 40 -9.17 5.52 -4.23
C ALA A 40 -7.95 6.42 -4.41
N VAL A 41 -7.52 6.68 -5.66
CA VAL A 41 -6.40 7.59 -5.98
C VAL A 41 -6.63 8.98 -5.39
N LYS A 42 -7.81 9.55 -5.64
CA LYS A 42 -8.17 10.87 -5.11
C LYS A 42 -8.13 10.91 -3.58
N SER A 43 -8.55 9.84 -2.93
CA SER A 43 -8.61 9.78 -1.46
C SER A 43 -7.23 9.66 -0.83
N TYR A 44 -6.34 8.78 -1.31
CA TYR A 44 -5.01 8.73 -0.72
C TYR A 44 -4.18 9.98 -1.01
N GLN A 45 -4.38 10.63 -2.16
CA GLN A 45 -3.77 11.93 -2.45
C GLN A 45 -4.26 13.02 -1.50
N ALA A 46 -5.57 13.05 -1.18
CA ALA A 46 -6.13 13.99 -0.22
C ALA A 46 -5.60 13.76 1.20
N VAL A 47 -5.45 12.50 1.63
CA VAL A 47 -4.82 12.15 2.91
C VAL A 47 -3.35 12.58 2.90
N GLY A 48 -2.64 12.32 1.81
CA GLY A 48 -1.26 12.76 1.64
C GLY A 48 -1.11 14.27 1.79
N ALA A 49 -1.93 15.04 1.08
CA ALA A 49 -1.95 16.50 1.17
C ALA A 49 -2.25 17.00 2.59
N TRP A 50 -3.12 16.32 3.34
CA TRP A 50 -3.41 16.66 4.72
C TRP A 50 -2.25 16.37 5.66
N LEU A 51 -1.61 15.20 5.51
CA LEU A 51 -0.46 14.82 6.34
C LEU A 51 0.78 15.68 6.07
N THR A 52 0.92 16.20 4.83
CA THR A 52 2.03 17.09 4.43
C THR A 52 1.77 18.56 4.63
N ASN A 53 0.56 18.94 5.11
CA ASN A 53 0.19 20.35 5.35
C ASN A 53 1.26 21.05 6.21
N ASP A 54 1.54 22.31 5.92
CA ASP A 54 2.56 23.12 6.60
C ASP A 54 2.30 23.24 8.11
N ASP A 55 1.04 23.20 8.54
CA ASP A 55 0.66 23.19 9.96
C ASP A 55 0.82 21.83 10.65
N SER A 56 1.13 20.78 9.89
CA SER A 56 1.40 19.44 10.42
C SER A 56 2.77 19.36 11.06
N GLU A 57 2.87 18.76 12.24
CA GLU A 57 4.17 18.44 12.84
C GLU A 57 5.01 17.47 11.99
N LEU A 58 4.36 16.71 11.11
CA LEU A 58 5.01 15.81 10.17
C LEU A 58 5.69 16.56 9.01
N SER A 59 5.27 17.79 8.68
CA SER A 59 5.70 18.53 7.48
C SER A 59 7.22 18.64 7.35
N ARG A 60 7.92 18.85 8.48
CA ARG A 60 9.39 18.93 8.53
C ARG A 60 10.09 17.63 8.08
N TYR A 61 9.41 16.49 8.15
CA TYR A 61 9.91 15.19 7.73
C TYR A 61 9.43 14.80 6.33
N LYS A 62 8.80 15.77 5.63
CA LYS A 62 8.33 15.63 4.25
C LYS A 62 7.61 14.31 4.02
N PRO A 63 6.50 14.04 4.75
CA PRO A 63 5.78 12.79 4.62
C PRO A 63 5.31 12.59 3.18
N VAL A 64 5.43 11.35 2.69
CA VAL A 64 4.90 10.94 1.38
C VAL A 64 3.91 9.81 1.62
N VAL A 65 2.70 9.94 1.09
CA VAL A 65 1.70 8.88 1.14
C VAL A 65 1.63 8.20 -0.21
N SER A 66 1.96 6.93 -0.23
CA SER A 66 2.05 6.13 -1.45
C SER A 66 1.27 4.83 -1.32
N PRO A 67 0.58 4.37 -2.38
CA PRO A 67 -0.07 3.06 -2.34
C PRO A 67 0.96 1.94 -2.24
N GLN A 68 0.54 0.83 -1.64
CA GLN A 68 1.29 -0.43 -1.58
C GLN A 68 0.37 -1.62 -1.85
N GLY A 69 0.83 -2.84 -1.58
CA GLY A 69 0.03 -4.06 -1.70
C GLY A 69 -0.54 -4.28 -3.10
N SER A 70 -1.78 -4.79 -3.15
CA SER A 70 -2.46 -5.13 -4.40
C SER A 70 -2.69 -3.92 -5.31
N PHE A 71 -2.88 -2.73 -4.72
CA PHE A 71 -3.18 -1.52 -5.48
C PHE A 71 -2.01 -1.07 -6.35
N ILE A 72 -0.77 -1.09 -5.82
CA ILE A 72 0.41 -0.68 -6.59
C ILE A 72 0.77 -1.69 -7.69
N ILE A 73 0.51 -2.99 -7.48
CA ILE A 73 0.81 -4.03 -8.47
C ILE A 73 -0.36 -4.33 -9.43
N GLY A 74 -1.49 -3.62 -9.27
CA GLY A 74 -2.64 -3.73 -10.16
C GLY A 74 -3.42 -5.05 -10.01
N THR A 75 -3.42 -5.64 -8.82
CA THR A 75 -4.13 -6.90 -8.52
C THR A 75 -5.25 -6.73 -7.51
N THR A 76 -5.67 -5.48 -7.27
CA THR A 76 -6.84 -5.19 -6.43
C THR A 76 -8.09 -5.70 -7.10
N ILE A 77 -8.89 -6.47 -6.38
CA ILE A 77 -10.16 -7.02 -6.87
C ILE A 77 -11.36 -6.31 -6.22
N GLN A 78 -12.49 -6.39 -6.90
CA GLN A 78 -13.78 -5.97 -6.32
C GLN A 78 -14.14 -6.88 -5.15
N SER A 79 -14.86 -6.33 -4.17
CA SER A 79 -15.46 -7.15 -3.12
C SER A 79 -16.41 -8.19 -3.71
N ILE A 80 -16.21 -9.46 -3.32
CA ILE A 80 -17.05 -10.59 -3.76
C ILE A 80 -18.41 -10.54 -3.03
N ASN A 81 -18.38 -10.17 -1.75
CA ASN A 81 -19.61 -10.02 -0.96
C ASN A 81 -19.95 -8.53 -0.83
N PRO A 82 -21.27 -8.18 -0.86
CA PRO A 82 -21.70 -6.78 -0.71
C PRO A 82 -21.28 -6.12 0.61
N GLU A 83 -20.98 -6.92 1.63
CA GLU A 83 -20.55 -6.44 2.95
C GLU A 83 -19.04 -6.18 3.03
N ASP A 84 -18.26 -6.74 2.12
CA ASP A 84 -16.82 -6.56 2.09
C ASP A 84 -16.45 -5.20 1.48
N ASP A 85 -15.38 -4.62 1.96
CA ASP A 85 -14.81 -3.38 1.44
C ASP A 85 -13.59 -3.70 0.55
N ILE A 86 -13.23 -2.79 -0.35
CA ILE A 86 -11.98 -2.86 -1.09
C ILE A 86 -10.85 -2.41 -0.16
N ASP A 87 -9.76 -3.15 -0.12
CA ASP A 87 -8.54 -2.80 0.63
C ASP A 87 -7.68 -1.82 -0.14
N LEU A 88 -7.37 -0.69 0.48
CA LEU A 88 -6.41 0.28 -0.03
C LEU A 88 -5.28 0.46 0.97
N ASP A 89 -4.21 -0.28 0.76
CA ASP A 89 -2.99 -0.13 1.56
C ASP A 89 -2.17 1.07 1.11
N VAL A 90 -1.79 1.95 2.03
CA VAL A 90 -0.88 3.06 1.78
C VAL A 90 0.21 3.15 2.85
N VAL A 91 1.38 3.58 2.45
CA VAL A 91 2.49 3.92 3.35
C VAL A 91 2.52 5.43 3.56
N CYS A 92 2.57 5.87 4.82
CA CYS A 92 2.97 7.23 5.20
C CYS A 92 4.46 7.21 5.55
N GLU A 93 5.28 7.46 4.54
CA GLU A 93 6.74 7.44 4.65
C GLU A 93 7.26 8.80 5.14
N LEU A 94 8.02 8.79 6.23
CA LEU A 94 8.73 9.97 6.75
C LEU A 94 10.21 9.92 6.34
N ASN A 95 10.73 11.04 5.83
CA ASN A 95 12.16 11.22 5.58
C ASN A 95 12.90 11.53 6.87
N GLY A 96 13.15 10.50 7.68
CA GLY A 96 13.76 10.59 9.00
C GLY A 96 12.76 10.88 10.12
N LYS A 97 13.28 11.09 11.32
CA LYS A 97 12.53 11.34 12.56
C LYS A 97 13.39 12.10 13.57
N ARG A 98 12.80 12.54 14.69
CA ARG A 98 13.60 13.01 15.82
C ARG A 98 14.42 11.85 16.42
N PRO A 99 15.63 12.09 16.90
CA PRO A 99 16.49 11.03 17.44
C PRO A 99 15.85 10.22 18.58
N ASN A 100 15.03 10.88 19.39
CA ASN A 100 14.35 10.28 20.56
C ASN A 100 12.96 9.69 20.25
N TRP A 101 12.48 9.72 19.01
CA TRP A 101 11.19 9.13 18.66
C TRP A 101 11.27 7.62 18.52
N THR A 102 10.30 6.96 19.13
CA THR A 102 10.05 5.52 19.01
C THR A 102 9.07 5.22 17.88
N GLN A 103 8.75 3.95 17.67
CA GLN A 103 7.66 3.55 16.76
C GLN A 103 6.32 4.12 17.22
N GLN A 104 6.07 4.09 18.54
CA GLN A 104 4.86 4.63 19.15
C GLN A 104 4.70 6.11 18.85
N ASP A 105 5.75 6.92 19.07
CA ASP A 105 5.70 8.35 18.83
C ASP A 105 5.31 8.69 17.37
N ILE A 106 5.86 7.94 16.40
CA ILE A 106 5.55 8.15 14.98
C ILE A 106 4.12 7.75 14.66
N LYS A 107 3.68 6.60 15.16
CA LYS A 107 2.34 6.11 14.92
C LYS A 107 1.29 7.04 15.52
N GLU A 108 1.48 7.45 16.77
CA GLU A 108 0.60 8.41 17.45
C GLU A 108 0.55 9.75 16.71
N LEU A 109 1.70 10.26 16.27
CA LEU A 109 1.76 11.54 15.56
C LEU A 109 0.97 11.53 14.24
N VAL A 110 1.02 10.43 13.49
CA VAL A 110 0.19 10.26 12.28
C VAL A 110 -1.29 10.18 12.67
N GLY A 111 -1.65 9.39 13.69
CA GLY A 111 -3.02 9.28 14.18
C GLY A 111 -3.59 10.60 14.69
N GLU A 112 -2.81 11.36 15.45
CA GLU A 112 -3.22 12.69 15.92
C GLU A 112 -3.45 13.67 14.77
N GLN A 113 -2.60 13.65 13.74
CA GLN A 113 -2.80 14.49 12.56
C GLN A 113 -4.07 14.11 11.81
N LEU A 114 -4.41 12.82 11.72
CA LEU A 114 -5.67 12.37 11.12
C LEU A 114 -6.88 12.87 11.93
N ARG A 115 -6.84 12.80 13.27
CA ARG A 115 -7.92 13.27 14.16
C ARG A 115 -8.18 14.77 14.09
N LYS A 116 -7.19 15.57 13.73
CA LYS A 116 -7.36 17.03 13.54
C LYS A 116 -8.28 17.38 12.36
N HIS A 117 -8.53 16.46 11.45
CA HIS A 117 -9.42 16.67 10.30
C HIS A 117 -10.78 16.04 10.56
N LYS A 118 -11.86 16.83 10.64
CA LYS A 118 -13.21 16.36 10.99
C LYS A 118 -13.70 15.14 10.19
N LYS A 119 -13.43 15.11 8.89
CA LYS A 119 -13.81 13.97 8.05
C LYS A 119 -13.02 12.72 8.45
N TYR A 120 -11.69 12.84 8.58
CA TYR A 120 -10.86 11.67 8.91
C TYR A 120 -11.14 11.18 10.32
N GLU A 121 -11.31 12.07 11.30
CA GLU A 121 -11.72 11.71 12.66
C GLU A 121 -13.02 10.88 12.66
N SER A 122 -14.02 11.27 11.84
CA SER A 122 -15.33 10.60 11.81
C SER A 122 -15.32 9.22 11.16
N ILE A 123 -14.29 8.88 10.37
CA ILE A 123 -14.15 7.59 9.67
C ILE A 123 -12.93 6.80 10.15
N LEU A 124 -12.18 7.32 11.13
CA LEU A 124 -11.03 6.65 11.72
C LEU A 124 -11.51 5.50 12.61
N ASP A 125 -10.96 4.32 12.38
CA ASP A 125 -11.19 3.14 13.20
C ASP A 125 -10.30 3.11 14.45
N GLU A 126 -10.47 2.11 15.29
CA GLU A 126 -9.55 1.82 16.39
C GLU A 126 -8.14 1.60 15.87
N GLU A 127 -7.15 1.83 16.74
CA GLU A 127 -5.76 1.64 16.38
C GLU A 127 -5.46 0.18 16.02
N GLY A 128 -5.12 -0.06 14.76
CA GLY A 128 -4.67 -1.37 14.30
C GLY A 128 -3.24 -1.68 14.75
N ARG A 129 -2.80 -2.92 14.55
CA ARG A 129 -1.45 -3.37 14.93
C ARG A 129 -0.35 -2.49 14.32
N ARG A 130 -0.44 -2.21 13.03
CA ARG A 130 0.61 -1.46 12.27
C ARG A 130 0.11 -0.17 11.68
N CYS A 131 -1.19 -0.09 11.37
CA CYS A 131 -1.82 0.94 10.56
C CYS A 131 -2.82 1.76 11.36
N TRP A 132 -3.21 2.90 10.81
CA TRP A 132 -4.45 3.60 11.07
C TRP A 132 -5.40 3.34 9.91
N THR A 133 -6.62 2.92 10.19
CA THR A 133 -7.63 2.57 9.18
C THR A 133 -8.67 3.66 9.04
N LEU A 134 -8.87 4.17 7.82
CA LEU A 134 -9.98 5.07 7.46
C LEU A 134 -11.06 4.28 6.72
N LYS A 135 -12.27 4.19 7.28
CA LYS A 135 -13.40 3.46 6.70
C LYS A 135 -14.27 4.37 5.84
N TYR A 136 -14.06 4.33 4.53
CA TYR A 136 -14.90 5.05 3.58
C TYR A 136 -16.14 4.21 3.26
N ARG A 137 -17.31 4.66 3.75
CA ARG A 137 -18.60 3.97 3.59
C ARG A 137 -19.72 4.96 3.30
N GLU A 138 -19.46 5.93 2.43
CA GLU A 138 -20.43 6.99 2.21
C GLU A 138 -21.66 6.52 1.42
N ASN A 139 -22.81 6.56 2.11
CA ASN A 139 -24.19 6.75 1.60
C ASN A 139 -24.55 6.02 0.29
N GLY A 140 -24.25 4.72 0.18
CA GLY A 140 -24.72 3.91 -0.95
C GLY A 140 -23.96 4.10 -2.26
N ASN A 141 -22.87 4.88 -2.27
CA ASN A 141 -21.99 4.94 -3.42
C ASN A 141 -21.00 3.77 -3.37
N GLN A 142 -21.26 2.72 -4.14
CA GLN A 142 -20.43 1.52 -4.21
C GLN A 142 -18.98 1.83 -4.66
N ASN A 143 -18.75 2.95 -5.36
CA ASN A 143 -17.41 3.36 -5.79
C ASN A 143 -16.53 3.89 -4.63
N GLU A 144 -17.15 4.21 -3.50
CA GLU A 144 -16.47 4.76 -2.31
C GLU A 144 -16.53 3.80 -1.12
N LYS A 145 -16.86 2.53 -1.37
CA LYS A 145 -16.89 1.50 -0.33
C LYS A 145 -15.53 0.80 -0.26
N TYR A 146 -14.61 1.39 0.49
CA TYR A 146 -13.28 0.84 0.75
C TYR A 146 -12.78 1.29 2.12
N HIS A 147 -11.80 0.57 2.65
CA HIS A 147 -11.01 1.06 3.76
C HIS A 147 -9.57 1.34 3.33
N MET A 148 -8.98 2.33 3.96
CA MET A 148 -7.60 2.74 3.68
C MET A 148 -6.75 2.50 4.92
N ASP A 149 -5.80 1.60 4.80
CA ASP A 149 -4.82 1.29 5.83
C ASP A 149 -3.57 2.14 5.65
N ILE A 150 -3.34 3.07 6.57
CA ILE A 150 -2.22 4.00 6.56
C ILE A 150 -1.14 3.45 7.47
N LEU A 151 -0.07 2.93 6.88
CA LEU A 151 1.10 2.38 7.57
C LEU A 151 2.15 3.49 7.80
N PRO A 152 2.38 3.93 9.05
CA PRO A 152 3.48 4.84 9.35
C PRO A 152 4.83 4.14 9.18
N ALA A 153 5.76 4.80 8.48
CA ALA A 153 7.07 4.26 8.21
C ALA A 153 8.15 5.35 8.19
N VAL A 154 9.39 4.95 8.42
CA VAL A 154 10.56 5.84 8.31
C VAL A 154 11.47 5.34 7.22
N ASN A 155 11.83 6.23 6.31
CA ASN A 155 12.91 6.02 5.37
C ASN A 155 14.23 6.50 5.99
N THR A 156 15.13 5.59 6.26
CA THR A 156 16.44 5.88 6.85
C THR A 156 17.49 6.25 5.82
N LYS A 157 17.22 6.00 4.53
CA LYS A 157 18.17 6.20 3.43
C LYS A 157 17.92 7.47 2.61
N GLY A 158 16.86 8.24 2.93
CA GLY A 158 16.59 9.55 2.32
C GLY A 158 15.99 9.52 0.92
N TYR A 159 15.50 8.38 0.46
CA TYR A 159 14.81 8.27 -0.83
C TYR A 159 13.30 8.36 -0.64
N SER A 160 12.69 9.44 -1.14
CA SER A 160 11.24 9.53 -1.25
C SER A 160 10.80 9.10 -2.64
N ILE A 161 9.93 8.11 -2.72
CA ILE A 161 9.31 7.69 -3.97
C ILE A 161 8.13 8.60 -4.25
N ILE A 162 8.29 9.53 -5.20
CA ILE A 162 7.20 10.40 -5.66
C ILE A 162 6.35 9.59 -6.66
N LEU A 163 5.08 9.41 -6.35
CA LEU A 163 4.13 8.55 -7.05
C LEU A 163 4.01 8.78 -8.56
N GLU A 164 4.10 10.00 -9.04
CA GLU A 164 4.05 10.33 -10.47
C GLU A 164 5.17 9.64 -11.28
N LYS A 165 6.18 9.12 -10.59
CA LYS A 165 7.34 8.45 -11.17
C LYS A 165 7.61 7.06 -10.58
N VAL A 166 6.66 6.45 -9.87
CA VAL A 166 6.88 5.16 -9.18
C VAL A 166 7.50 4.12 -10.12
N TYR A 167 6.93 3.95 -11.30
CA TYR A 167 7.41 2.93 -12.26
C TYR A 167 8.80 3.25 -12.84
N SER A 168 9.09 4.51 -13.15
CA SER A 168 10.39 4.91 -13.68
C SER A 168 11.47 4.95 -12.59
N ASN A 169 11.12 5.43 -11.38
CA ASN A 169 12.06 5.53 -10.28
C ASN A 169 12.40 4.16 -9.67
N LEU A 170 11.45 3.21 -9.65
CA LEU A 170 11.71 1.87 -9.13
C LEU A 170 12.73 1.09 -9.96
N LYS A 171 12.83 1.35 -11.28
CA LYS A 171 13.78 0.64 -12.15
C LYS A 171 15.24 0.93 -11.79
N ASP A 172 15.53 2.16 -11.39
CA ASP A 172 16.90 2.64 -11.17
C ASP A 172 17.41 2.46 -9.73
N GLN A 173 16.53 2.12 -8.77
CA GLN A 173 16.91 1.94 -7.37
C GLN A 173 17.25 0.49 -7.02
N SER A 174 18.17 0.27 -6.10
CA SER A 174 18.41 -1.06 -5.56
C SER A 174 17.25 -1.50 -4.67
N TYR A 175 17.07 -2.82 -4.47
CA TYR A 175 16.01 -3.34 -3.58
C TYR A 175 16.24 -2.91 -2.12
N GLU A 176 17.47 -2.77 -1.70
CA GLU A 176 17.89 -2.37 -0.36
C GLU A 176 17.52 -0.90 -0.08
N ASP A 177 17.51 -0.05 -1.11
CA ASP A 177 17.18 1.37 -0.97
C ASP A 177 15.67 1.60 -0.77
N LEU A 178 14.85 0.59 -1.07
CA LEU A 178 13.39 0.63 -0.97
C LEU A 178 12.87 0.09 0.37
N VAL A 179 13.76 -0.32 1.28
CA VAL A 179 13.38 -0.86 2.60
C VAL A 179 12.97 0.27 3.52
N LEU A 180 11.84 0.08 4.19
CA LEU A 180 11.26 0.99 5.18
C LEU A 180 11.26 0.35 6.57
N SER A 181 11.49 1.15 7.59
CA SER A 181 11.28 0.77 8.99
C SER A 181 9.86 1.12 9.40
N ILE A 182 9.05 0.12 9.73
CA ILE A 182 7.62 0.27 9.99
C ILE A 182 7.26 0.11 11.45
N THR A 183 6.09 0.63 11.83
CA THR A 183 5.54 0.51 13.18
C THR A 183 4.83 -0.84 13.40
N ASP A 184 4.95 -1.41 14.61
CA ASP A 184 4.26 -2.65 15.02
C ASP A 184 4.06 -2.66 16.53
N ASN A 185 2.83 -2.38 17.02
CA ASN A 185 2.54 -2.24 18.46
C ASN A 185 2.50 -3.56 19.23
N GLU A 186 2.60 -4.70 18.58
CA GLU A 186 2.76 -6.00 19.23
C GLU A 186 4.23 -6.34 19.56
N ARG A 187 5.19 -5.58 19.03
CA ARG A 187 6.61 -5.75 19.34
C ARG A 187 6.99 -5.04 20.63
N ILE A 188 6.58 -5.59 21.75
CA ILE A 188 6.87 -5.05 23.08
C ILE A 188 8.15 -5.71 23.62
N PRO A 189 9.10 -4.93 24.22
CA PRO A 189 9.02 -3.50 24.53
C PRO A 189 9.49 -2.56 23.40
N GLU A 190 10.01 -3.05 22.28
CA GLU A 190 10.67 -2.25 21.24
C GLU A 190 9.77 -1.14 20.69
N TYR A 191 8.46 -1.37 20.61
CA TYR A 191 7.50 -0.40 20.12
C TYR A 191 7.58 0.96 20.84
N SER A 192 7.72 0.93 22.17
CA SER A 192 7.76 2.14 23.00
C SER A 192 9.16 2.54 23.50
N THR A 193 10.20 1.76 23.19
CA THR A 193 11.54 2.00 23.73
C THR A 193 12.62 2.13 22.68
N SER A 194 12.54 1.42 21.53
CA SER A 194 13.57 1.50 20.52
C SER A 194 13.43 2.78 19.71
N THR A 195 14.50 3.58 19.69
CA THR A 195 14.63 4.81 18.90
C THR A 195 15.44 4.59 17.61
N GLU A 196 15.97 3.38 17.40
CA GLU A 196 16.79 3.04 16.23
C GLU A 196 15.97 2.37 15.14
N PRO A 197 15.67 3.05 14.01
CA PRO A 197 14.80 2.49 12.97
C PRO A 197 15.31 1.17 12.37
N LEU A 198 16.61 0.91 12.40
CA LEU A 198 17.18 -0.35 11.92
C LEU A 198 16.82 -1.56 12.78
N GLU A 199 16.41 -1.35 14.04
CA GLU A 199 15.92 -2.40 14.94
C GLU A 199 14.42 -2.68 14.76
N TRP A 200 13.70 -1.78 14.07
CA TRP A 200 12.26 -1.91 13.84
C TRP A 200 11.98 -3.01 12.81
N LEU A 201 10.72 -3.36 12.69
CA LEU A 201 10.31 -4.27 11.62
C LEU A 201 10.60 -3.63 10.26
N GLN A 202 11.32 -4.36 9.42
CA GLN A 202 11.63 -3.91 8.07
C GLN A 202 10.56 -4.40 7.10
N SER A 203 10.13 -3.52 6.19
CA SER A 203 9.19 -3.83 5.11
C SER A 203 9.73 -3.28 3.80
N ASN A 204 9.46 -3.97 2.70
CA ASN A 204 9.90 -3.53 1.38
C ASN A 204 8.76 -3.64 0.34
N PRO A 205 7.66 -2.87 0.52
CA PRO A 205 6.52 -2.94 -0.39
C PRO A 205 6.87 -2.53 -1.82
N PHE A 206 7.72 -1.54 -1.98
CA PHE A 206 8.15 -1.04 -3.28
C PHE A 206 9.13 -1.99 -3.98
N GLY A 207 10.03 -2.61 -3.22
CA GLY A 207 10.91 -3.67 -3.75
C GLY A 207 10.10 -4.89 -4.21
N TYR A 208 9.07 -5.27 -3.47
CA TYR A 208 8.14 -6.32 -3.88
C TYR A 208 7.41 -5.94 -5.17
N ALA A 209 6.87 -4.71 -5.26
CA ALA A 209 6.22 -4.23 -6.47
C ALA A 209 7.15 -4.26 -7.69
N LYS A 210 8.39 -3.78 -7.53
CA LYS A 210 9.42 -3.85 -8.56
C LYS A 210 9.70 -5.29 -9.01
N TRP A 211 9.87 -6.20 -8.05
CA TRP A 211 10.08 -7.62 -8.36
C TRP A 211 8.89 -8.21 -9.13
N PHE A 212 7.67 -7.96 -8.66
CA PHE A 212 6.44 -8.45 -9.30
C PHE A 212 6.31 -7.95 -10.75
N MET A 213 6.51 -6.66 -10.98
CA MET A 213 6.44 -6.05 -12.31
C MET A 213 7.49 -6.63 -13.26
N ASN A 214 8.73 -6.83 -12.78
CA ASN A 214 9.79 -7.44 -13.57
C ASN A 214 9.43 -8.89 -14.01
N ILE A 215 8.79 -9.67 -13.13
CA ILE A 215 8.32 -11.02 -13.48
C ILE A 215 7.17 -10.96 -14.50
N ALA A 216 6.20 -10.07 -14.29
CA ALA A 216 5.06 -9.90 -15.19
C ALA A 216 5.50 -9.48 -16.61
N ASP A 217 6.42 -8.52 -16.72
CA ASP A 217 6.97 -8.07 -18.00
C ASP A 217 7.75 -9.17 -18.73
N ASN A 218 8.49 -10.00 -18.00
CA ASN A 218 9.20 -11.14 -18.58
C ASN A 218 8.27 -12.23 -19.11
N ILE A 219 7.08 -12.40 -18.51
CA ILE A 219 6.08 -13.35 -18.98
C ILE A 219 5.37 -12.81 -20.23
N LYS A 220 5.07 -11.51 -20.28
CA LYS A 220 4.42 -10.87 -21.46
C LYS A 220 5.33 -10.87 -22.70
N GLY A 221 6.65 -10.91 -22.51
CA GLY A 221 7.63 -10.90 -23.61
C GLY A 221 7.95 -12.28 -24.19
N GLN A 222 7.32 -13.37 -23.69
CA GLN A 222 7.44 -14.74 -24.19
C GLN A 222 6.21 -15.13 -25.03
#